data_459cb1761a8aff44af9e423517bc0e78
#
_entry.id   459cb1761a8aff44af9e423517bc0e78
#
_cell.length_a   1.000
_cell.length_b   1.000
_cell.length_c   1.000
_cell.angle_alpha   90.00
_cell.angle_beta   90.00
_cell.angle_gamma   90.00
#
_symmetry.space_group_name_H-M   'P 1'
#
loop_
_entity.id
_entity.type
_entity.pdbx_description
1 polymer ?
#
loop_
_entity_poly.entity_id
_entity_poly.type
_entity_poly.pdbx_seq_one_letter_code
_entity_poly.pdbx_strand_id
1 'polypeptide(L)'
;MSAEQGRTFECDKLIRFHHCDPAGIVFYPQYFVLFNELVEDWFNQALGIDFADFHVKQHLGVPMGSVECRFVSPSKVGEMLRLSLRVERIGTSSMKFAVQAQAGGQLRVQAKLTVVLACMKTHRAVPITGELRDKFSAYLMDPAALTE
;
A
#
# COMPACT_ATOMS: atom_id res chain seq x y z
N MET A 1 -12.40 -22.51 6.32
CA MET A 1 -10.95 -22.56 6.27
C MET A 1 -10.39 -21.18 6.17
N SER A 2 -9.37 -20.90 6.93
CA SER A 2 -8.76 -19.58 6.86
C SER A 2 -8.18 -19.33 5.47
N ALA A 3 -8.31 -18.12 5.01
CA ALA A 3 -7.66 -17.71 3.79
C ALA A 3 -6.16 -17.94 3.91
N GLU A 4 -5.55 -18.21 2.80
CA GLU A 4 -4.10 -18.24 2.75
C GLU A 4 -3.58 -16.89 3.24
N GLN A 5 -2.73 -16.92 4.24
CA GLN A 5 -2.09 -15.71 4.77
C GLN A 5 -0.68 -15.61 4.24
N GLY A 6 -0.07 -14.45 4.41
CA GLY A 6 1.32 -14.24 4.04
C GLY A 6 1.56 -13.92 2.59
N ARG A 7 0.51 -13.64 1.81
CA ARG A 7 0.69 -13.21 0.43
C ARG A 7 1.35 -11.85 0.40
N THR A 8 2.12 -11.61 -0.65
CA THR A 8 2.73 -10.32 -0.93
C THR A 8 2.21 -9.83 -2.26
N PHE A 9 1.74 -8.59 -2.30
CA PHE A 9 1.40 -7.96 -3.58
C PHE A 9 2.61 -7.19 -4.06
N GLU A 10 2.96 -7.40 -5.33
CA GLU A 10 4.10 -6.70 -5.93
C GLU A 10 3.68 -6.06 -7.24
N CYS A 11 4.21 -4.89 -7.51
CA CYS A 11 4.06 -4.26 -8.82
C CYS A 11 5.30 -3.44 -9.14
N ASP A 12 5.59 -3.32 -10.43
CA ASP A 12 6.73 -2.56 -10.91
C ASP A 12 6.28 -1.16 -11.29
N LYS A 13 7.06 -0.17 -10.87
CA LYS A 13 6.80 1.23 -11.18
C LYS A 13 8.04 1.83 -11.81
N LEU A 14 7.89 2.36 -13.01
CA LEU A 14 8.96 3.09 -13.68
C LEU A 14 9.12 4.47 -13.03
N ILE A 15 10.32 4.81 -12.65
CA ILE A 15 10.60 6.16 -12.16
C ILE A 15 10.68 7.08 -13.37
N ARG A 16 9.74 8.00 -13.46
CA ARG A 16 9.59 8.91 -14.58
C ARG A 16 10.20 10.27 -14.24
N PHE A 17 10.39 11.07 -15.28
CA PHE A 17 10.96 12.39 -15.13
C PHE A 17 10.20 13.25 -14.10
N HIS A 18 8.87 13.18 -14.14
CA HIS A 18 8.05 13.99 -13.22
C HIS A 18 8.14 13.54 -11.75
N HIS A 19 8.67 12.36 -11.50
CA HIS A 19 8.90 11.91 -10.11
C HIS A 19 10.15 12.54 -9.51
N CYS A 20 11.01 13.13 -10.32
CA CYS A 20 12.35 13.51 -9.89
C CYS A 20 12.51 15.02 -9.71
N ASP A 21 13.46 15.38 -8.87
CA ASP A 21 13.91 16.76 -8.72
C ASP A 21 15.07 17.04 -9.69
N PRO A 22 15.62 18.28 -9.70
CA PRO A 22 16.73 18.61 -10.62
C PRO A 22 17.99 17.75 -10.46
N ALA A 23 18.14 17.03 -9.34
CA ALA A 23 19.27 16.11 -9.16
C ALA A 23 19.07 14.76 -9.89
N GLY A 24 17.89 14.55 -10.49
CA GLY A 24 17.59 13.32 -11.21
C GLY A 24 17.21 12.15 -10.34
N ILE A 25 16.94 12.39 -9.07
CA ILE A 25 16.48 11.36 -8.13
C ILE A 25 15.07 11.69 -7.68
N VAL A 26 14.35 10.67 -7.22
CA VAL A 26 12.96 10.84 -6.78
C VAL A 26 12.89 11.90 -5.69
N PHE A 27 12.00 12.89 -5.91
CA PHE A 27 11.64 13.87 -4.90
C PHE A 27 10.74 13.16 -3.89
N TYR A 28 11.09 13.19 -2.61
CA TYR A 28 10.53 12.26 -1.63
C TYR A 28 8.99 12.23 -1.56
N PRO A 29 8.24 13.34 -1.75
CA PRO A 29 6.78 13.26 -1.71
C PRO A 29 6.20 12.40 -2.83
N GLN A 30 6.91 12.23 -3.93
CA GLN A 30 6.46 11.39 -5.03
C GLN A 30 6.37 9.92 -4.63
N TYR A 31 7.13 9.47 -3.65
CA TYR A 31 6.96 8.13 -3.12
C TYR A 31 5.56 7.93 -2.55
N PHE A 32 4.98 8.97 -1.95
CA PHE A 32 3.63 8.86 -1.38
C PHE A 32 2.57 8.71 -2.46
N VAL A 33 2.78 9.33 -3.61
CA VAL A 33 1.92 9.12 -4.79
C VAL A 33 2.04 7.67 -5.26
N LEU A 34 3.27 7.14 -5.33
CA LEU A 34 3.50 5.76 -5.71
C LEU A 34 2.87 4.77 -4.73
N PHE A 35 2.90 5.09 -3.43
CA PHE A 35 2.25 4.26 -2.42
C PHE A 35 0.74 4.25 -2.58
N ASN A 36 0.14 5.40 -2.88
CA ASN A 36 -1.31 5.47 -3.14
C ASN A 36 -1.68 4.63 -4.36
N GLU A 37 -0.88 4.71 -5.41
CA GLU A 37 -1.08 3.88 -6.59
C GLU A 37 -0.94 2.40 -6.27
N LEU A 38 0.01 2.04 -5.42
CA LEU A 38 0.22 0.66 -5.02
C LEU A 38 -1.02 0.10 -4.31
N VAL A 39 -1.62 0.87 -3.41
CA VAL A 39 -2.84 0.45 -2.71
C VAL A 39 -4.00 0.30 -3.69
N GLU A 40 -4.15 1.25 -4.61
CA GLU A 40 -5.19 1.18 -5.63
C GLU A 40 -4.99 -0.03 -6.54
N ASP A 41 -3.76 -0.28 -6.97
CA ASP A 41 -3.42 -1.44 -7.80
C ASP A 41 -3.71 -2.74 -7.05
N TRP A 42 -3.44 -2.78 -5.74
CA TRP A 42 -3.73 -3.94 -4.92
C TRP A 42 -5.23 -4.27 -4.93
N PHE A 43 -6.08 -3.26 -4.76
CA PHE A 43 -7.52 -3.45 -4.83
C PHE A 43 -7.93 -4.00 -6.21
N ASN A 44 -7.49 -3.31 -7.26
CA ASN A 44 -7.92 -3.62 -8.63
C ASN A 44 -7.35 -4.93 -9.15
N GLN A 45 -6.08 -5.20 -8.89
CA GLN A 45 -5.38 -6.33 -9.51
C GLN A 45 -5.40 -7.59 -8.65
N ALA A 46 -5.35 -7.44 -7.33
CA ALA A 46 -5.18 -8.59 -6.44
C ALA A 46 -6.46 -8.94 -5.69
N LEU A 47 -7.19 -7.95 -5.20
CA LEU A 47 -8.39 -8.21 -4.39
C LEU A 47 -9.65 -8.38 -5.24
N GLY A 48 -9.58 -8.04 -6.53
CA GLY A 48 -10.75 -8.10 -7.38
C GLY A 48 -11.83 -7.08 -7.01
N ILE A 49 -11.42 -5.96 -6.42
CA ILE A 49 -12.32 -4.88 -6.05
C ILE A 49 -12.05 -3.70 -6.97
N ASP A 50 -13.06 -3.29 -7.72
CA ASP A 50 -12.95 -2.09 -8.55
C ASP A 50 -12.86 -0.88 -7.64
N PHE A 51 -11.69 -0.24 -7.60
CA PHE A 51 -11.43 0.86 -6.66
C PHE A 51 -12.33 2.06 -6.94
N ALA A 52 -12.63 2.33 -8.21
CA ALA A 52 -13.54 3.42 -8.57
C ALA A 52 -14.94 3.15 -8.04
N ASP A 53 -15.46 1.93 -8.23
CA ASP A 53 -16.79 1.55 -7.73
C ASP A 53 -16.83 1.57 -6.21
N PHE A 54 -15.75 1.15 -5.57
CA PHE A 54 -15.60 1.16 -4.13
C PHE A 54 -15.89 2.58 -3.58
N HIS A 55 -15.35 3.60 -4.24
CA HIS A 55 -15.55 4.98 -3.86
C HIS A 55 -16.89 5.54 -4.33
N VAL A 56 -17.22 5.34 -5.60
CA VAL A 56 -18.38 6.02 -6.22
C VAL A 56 -19.68 5.33 -5.88
N LYS A 57 -19.73 4.00 -5.93
CA LYS A 57 -20.97 3.25 -5.69
C LYS A 57 -21.18 2.89 -4.23
N GLN A 58 -20.12 2.44 -3.57
CA GLN A 58 -20.22 2.01 -2.17
C GLN A 58 -19.92 3.14 -1.19
N HIS A 59 -19.39 4.26 -1.68
CA HIS A 59 -19.02 5.43 -0.88
C HIS A 59 -18.05 5.09 0.24
N LEU A 60 -17.16 4.15 -0.02
CA LEU A 60 -16.11 3.74 0.91
C LEU A 60 -14.76 4.23 0.42
N GLY A 61 -13.85 4.44 1.34
CA GLY A 61 -12.49 4.80 1.02
C GLY A 61 -11.55 4.35 2.10
N VAL A 62 -10.26 4.47 1.82
CA VAL A 62 -9.20 4.11 2.77
C VAL A 62 -8.22 5.27 2.93
N PRO A 63 -8.71 6.39 3.49
CA PRO A 63 -7.83 7.54 3.71
C PRO A 63 -6.64 7.16 4.58
N MET A 64 -5.51 7.81 4.29
CA MET A 64 -4.27 7.61 5.02
C MET A 64 -4.34 8.29 6.37
N GLY A 65 -4.10 7.54 7.42
CA GLY A 65 -4.09 8.09 8.77
C GLY A 65 -2.68 8.35 9.29
N SER A 66 -1.69 7.59 8.80
CA SER A 66 -0.31 7.71 9.28
C SER A 66 0.64 7.17 8.23
N VAL A 67 1.79 7.82 8.08
CA VAL A 67 2.87 7.38 7.21
C VAL A 67 4.18 7.47 7.98
N GLU A 68 4.89 6.34 8.06
CA GLU A 68 6.26 6.31 8.53
C GLU A 68 7.10 5.82 7.37
N CYS A 69 8.09 6.59 6.96
CA CYS A 69 8.85 6.27 5.77
C CYS A 69 10.34 6.47 6.00
N ARG A 70 11.11 5.46 5.62
CA ARG A 70 12.57 5.53 5.68
C ARG A 70 13.11 5.51 4.25
N PHE A 71 13.89 6.51 3.90
CA PHE A 71 14.52 6.64 2.59
C PHE A 71 15.94 6.08 2.72
N VAL A 72 16.14 4.88 2.19
CA VAL A 72 17.38 4.12 2.42
C VAL A 72 18.44 4.47 1.38
N SER A 73 18.04 4.54 0.11
CA SER A 73 18.95 4.91 -0.97
C SER A 73 18.17 5.56 -2.11
N PRO A 74 18.80 6.46 -2.87
CA PRO A 74 18.10 7.22 -3.90
C PRO A 74 17.71 6.35 -5.09
N SER A 75 16.62 6.71 -5.75
CA SER A 75 16.19 6.10 -7.00
C SER A 75 16.25 7.15 -8.11
N LYS A 76 16.68 6.73 -9.29
CA LYS A 76 16.94 7.63 -10.42
C LYS A 76 15.88 7.49 -11.50
N VAL A 77 15.74 8.53 -12.29
CA VAL A 77 14.86 8.51 -13.46
C VAL A 77 15.24 7.34 -14.36
N GLY A 78 14.24 6.62 -14.84
CA GLY A 78 14.46 5.48 -15.74
C GLY A 78 14.60 4.15 -15.02
N GLU A 79 14.77 4.14 -13.70
CA GLU A 79 14.84 2.89 -12.96
C GLU A 79 13.47 2.29 -12.76
N MET A 80 13.40 0.96 -12.75
CA MET A 80 12.16 0.24 -12.47
C MET A 80 12.21 -0.20 -11.00
N LEU A 81 11.29 0.33 -10.20
CA LEU A 81 11.18 -0.07 -8.81
C LEU A 81 10.15 -1.18 -8.66
N ARG A 82 10.49 -2.20 -7.90
CA ARG A 82 9.52 -3.19 -7.44
C ARG A 82 9.00 -2.76 -6.10
N LEU A 83 7.72 -2.44 -6.04
CA LEU A 83 7.03 -2.13 -4.82
C LEU A 83 6.32 -3.36 -4.31
N SER A 84 6.39 -3.59 -3.00
CA SER A 84 5.68 -4.70 -2.38
C SER A 84 4.81 -4.20 -1.23
N LEU A 85 3.68 -4.86 -1.05
CA LEU A 85 2.71 -4.53 0.00
C LEU A 85 2.29 -5.80 0.71
N ARG A 86 2.35 -5.76 2.03
CA ARG A 86 1.77 -6.77 2.90
C ARG A 86 1.00 -6.07 4.01
N VAL A 87 0.05 -6.78 4.58
CA VAL A 87 -0.73 -6.25 5.70
C VAL A 87 -0.05 -6.68 6.99
N GLU A 88 0.33 -5.73 7.81
CA GLU A 88 0.97 -6.01 9.09
C GLU A 88 -0.07 -6.24 10.17
N ARG A 89 -1.20 -5.51 10.10
CA ARG A 89 -2.24 -5.57 11.12
C ARG A 89 -3.57 -5.12 10.55
N ILE A 90 -4.65 -5.75 11.00
CA ILE A 90 -6.03 -5.33 10.70
C ILE A 90 -6.71 -5.09 12.04
N GLY A 91 -7.11 -3.83 12.28
CA GLY A 91 -7.88 -3.46 13.47
C GLY A 91 -9.37 -3.51 13.18
N THR A 92 -10.17 -2.85 14.02
CA THR A 92 -11.61 -2.79 13.81
C THR A 92 -11.94 -2.05 12.52
N SER A 93 -11.35 -0.89 12.30
CA SER A 93 -11.60 -0.05 11.12
C SER A 93 -10.30 0.38 10.44
N SER A 94 -9.15 0.02 10.98
CA SER A 94 -7.86 0.43 10.45
C SER A 94 -7.07 -0.76 9.94
N MET A 95 -6.08 -0.45 9.09
CA MET A 95 -5.20 -1.47 8.54
C MET A 95 -3.82 -0.87 8.38
N LYS A 96 -2.80 -1.62 8.77
CA LYS A 96 -1.42 -1.17 8.67
C LYS A 96 -0.70 -2.00 7.62
N PHE A 97 -0.09 -1.31 6.66
CA PHE A 97 0.68 -1.95 5.59
C PHE A 97 2.17 -1.85 5.85
N ALA A 98 2.88 -2.89 5.47
CA ALA A 98 4.33 -2.86 5.34
C ALA A 98 4.64 -2.77 3.84
N VAL A 99 5.31 -1.69 3.45
CA VAL A 99 5.62 -1.39 2.05
C VAL A 99 7.12 -1.26 1.87
N GLN A 100 7.62 -1.81 0.78
CA GLN A 100 9.02 -1.66 0.39
C GLN A 100 9.11 -1.34 -1.09
N ALA A 101 10.16 -0.61 -1.46
CA ALA A 101 10.52 -0.38 -2.85
C ALA A 101 11.98 -0.77 -3.03
N GLN A 102 12.27 -1.56 -4.06
CA GLN A 102 13.64 -2.00 -4.32
C GLN A 102 13.91 -2.10 -5.81
N ALA A 103 15.18 -2.01 -6.15
CA ALA A 103 15.63 -2.14 -7.52
C ALA A 103 17.05 -2.69 -7.51
N GLY A 104 17.34 -3.61 -8.43
CA GLY A 104 18.68 -4.19 -8.53
C GLY A 104 19.15 -4.86 -7.24
N GLY A 105 18.25 -5.47 -6.49
CA GLY A 105 18.58 -6.10 -5.23
C GLY A 105 18.86 -5.12 -4.08
N GLN A 106 18.63 -3.82 -4.30
CA GLN A 106 18.90 -2.78 -3.30
C GLN A 106 17.61 -2.19 -2.78
N LEU A 107 17.43 -2.19 -1.46
CA LEU A 107 16.29 -1.55 -0.82
C LEU A 107 16.42 -0.03 -1.00
N ARG A 108 15.35 0.58 -1.50
CA ARG A 108 15.33 2.03 -1.75
C ARG A 108 14.51 2.76 -0.69
N VAL A 109 13.33 2.24 -0.37
CA VAL A 109 12.41 2.86 0.59
C VAL A 109 11.70 1.78 1.35
N GLN A 110 11.44 2.06 2.62
CA GLN A 110 10.67 1.18 3.50
C GLN A 110 9.66 2.03 4.25
N ALA A 111 8.39 1.62 4.25
CA ALA A 111 7.33 2.43 4.83
C ALA A 111 6.32 1.59 5.59
N LYS A 112 5.70 2.23 6.57
CA LYS A 112 4.52 1.72 7.28
C LYS A 112 3.39 2.71 7.02
N LEU A 113 2.30 2.22 6.48
CA LEU A 113 1.14 3.05 6.14
C LEU A 113 -0.05 2.56 6.94
N THR A 114 -0.73 3.47 7.63
CA THR A 114 -1.97 3.13 8.31
C THR A 114 -3.13 3.81 7.59
N VAL A 115 -4.10 3.03 7.16
CA VAL A 115 -5.31 3.54 6.53
C VAL A 115 -6.51 3.20 7.39
N VAL A 116 -7.59 3.95 7.22
CA VAL A 116 -8.84 3.72 7.93
C VAL A 116 -9.93 3.49 6.90
N LEU A 117 -10.70 2.41 7.05
CA LEU A 117 -11.88 2.23 6.22
C LEU A 117 -12.93 3.23 6.66
N ALA A 118 -13.39 4.07 5.76
CA ALA A 118 -14.31 5.15 6.09
C ALA A 118 -15.41 5.30 5.06
N CYS A 119 -16.52 5.82 5.51
CA CYS A 119 -17.62 6.22 4.62
C CYS A 119 -17.31 7.61 4.07
N MET A 120 -17.29 7.74 2.74
CA MET A 120 -16.93 9.00 2.08
C MET A 120 -18.04 10.05 2.18
N LYS A 121 -19.25 9.64 2.56
CA LYS A 121 -20.35 10.59 2.78
C LYS A 121 -20.32 11.20 4.17
N THR A 122 -20.08 10.38 5.19
CA THR A 122 -20.11 10.82 6.59
C THR A 122 -18.74 11.15 7.15
N HIS A 123 -17.68 10.70 6.45
CA HIS A 123 -16.29 10.80 6.89
C HIS A 123 -16.02 10.05 8.20
N ARG A 124 -16.83 9.04 8.50
CA ARG A 124 -16.70 8.24 9.71
C ARG A 124 -16.11 6.88 9.40
N ALA A 125 -15.38 6.34 10.36
CA ALA A 125 -14.80 5.01 10.27
C ALA A 125 -15.90 3.95 10.15
N VAL A 126 -15.62 2.92 9.38
CA VAL A 126 -16.52 1.79 9.15
C VAL A 126 -15.79 0.52 9.55
N PRO A 127 -16.42 -0.39 10.30
CA PRO A 127 -15.75 -1.65 10.65
C PRO A 127 -15.39 -2.48 9.42
N ILE A 128 -14.21 -3.06 9.45
CA ILE A 128 -13.75 -3.97 8.40
C ILE A 128 -14.28 -5.35 8.74
N THR A 129 -15.24 -5.84 7.98
CA THR A 129 -15.93 -7.10 8.27
C THR A 129 -16.17 -7.91 6.99
N GLY A 130 -16.58 -9.16 7.17
CA GLY A 130 -17.07 -10.02 6.09
C GLY A 130 -16.04 -10.30 5.02
N GLU A 131 -16.53 -10.31 3.78
CA GLU A 131 -15.70 -10.63 2.62
C GLU A 131 -14.51 -9.68 2.47
N LEU A 132 -14.71 -8.40 2.76
CA LEU A 132 -13.65 -7.42 2.65
C LEU A 132 -12.50 -7.75 3.62
N ARG A 133 -12.86 -8.10 4.86
CA ARG A 133 -11.85 -8.49 5.85
C ARG A 133 -11.11 -9.75 5.42
N ASP A 134 -11.83 -10.71 4.85
CA ASP A 134 -11.23 -11.96 4.38
C ASP A 134 -10.21 -11.68 3.26
N LYS A 135 -10.55 -10.80 2.34
CA LYS A 135 -9.67 -10.43 1.23
C LYS A 135 -8.39 -9.78 1.75
N PHE A 136 -8.52 -8.84 2.68
CA PHE A 136 -7.36 -8.19 3.28
C PHE A 136 -6.50 -9.18 4.05
N SER A 137 -7.13 -10.10 4.77
CA SER A 137 -6.44 -11.06 5.63
C SER A 137 -5.52 -12.01 4.86
N ALA A 138 -5.79 -12.24 3.58
CA ALA A 138 -4.93 -13.08 2.74
C ALA A 138 -3.51 -12.52 2.65
N TYR A 139 -3.35 -11.22 2.86
CA TYR A 139 -2.06 -10.53 2.79
C TYR A 139 -1.46 -10.24 4.16
N LEU A 140 -2.12 -10.73 5.23
CA LEU A 140 -1.64 -10.52 6.58
C LEU A 140 -0.32 -11.27 6.79
N MET A 141 0.66 -10.55 7.31
CA MET A 141 1.99 -11.13 7.53
C MET A 141 1.94 -12.23 8.57
N ASP A 142 2.78 -13.24 8.38
CA ASP A 142 2.97 -14.27 9.37
C ASP A 142 3.45 -13.60 10.67
N PRO A 143 2.84 -13.90 11.83
CA PRO A 143 3.29 -13.35 13.11
C PRO A 143 4.80 -13.49 13.35
N ALA A 144 5.41 -14.56 12.87
CA ALA A 144 6.85 -14.74 13.00
C ALA A 144 7.66 -13.68 12.26
N ALA A 145 7.12 -13.09 11.20
CA ALA A 145 7.80 -12.06 10.44
C ALA A 145 7.74 -10.69 11.11
N LEU A 146 6.94 -10.54 12.15
CA LEU A 146 6.76 -9.27 12.87
C LEU A 146 7.74 -9.10 14.02
N THR A 147 8.57 -10.09 14.29
CA THR A 147 9.48 -10.07 15.42
C THR A 147 10.79 -9.33 15.16
N GLU A 148 10.97 -8.81 13.99
CA GLU A 148 12.20 -8.08 13.66
C GLU A 148 12.18 -6.65 14.09
#